data_15e2cf77542bfc8f8b8baf3d80f9a262
#
_entry.id   15e2cf77542bfc8f8b8baf3d80f9a262
#
_cell.length_a   1.000
_cell.length_b   1.000
_cell.length_c   1.000
_cell.angle_alpha   90.00
_cell.angle_beta   90.00
_cell.angle_gamma   90.00
#
_symmetry.space_group_name_H-M   'P 1'
#
loop_
_entity.id
_entity.type
_entity.pdbx_description
1 polymer ?
#
loop_
_entity_poly.entity_id
_entity_poly.type
_entity_poly.pdbx_seq_one_letter_code
_entity_poly.pdbx_strand_id
1 'polypeptide(L)'
;MAYWLRKNMRPVELAREAFVAAGLKPYDHVIRGGTDGSRLTEIGLPTPNLFCGEHNAHGPLEWVAVQDMKLAVTACAHLAELWERKGRVKPSSPSGDRKKDFGPVIRDRVT
;
A
#
# COMPACT_ATOMS: atom_id res chain seq x y z
N MET A 1 -12.11 -8.21 -3.86
CA MET A 1 -10.87 -7.51 -3.47
C MET A 1 -11.13 -6.08 -3.01
N ALA A 2 -11.67 -5.18 -3.82
CA ALA A 2 -12.04 -3.82 -3.40
C ALA A 2 -12.97 -3.77 -2.16
N TYR A 3 -13.75 -4.80 -1.95
CA TYR A 3 -14.63 -4.91 -0.78
C TYR A 3 -13.89 -4.88 0.56
N TRP A 4 -12.76 -5.58 0.66
CA TRP A 4 -11.97 -5.60 1.89
C TRP A 4 -11.20 -4.31 2.13
N LEU A 5 -10.86 -3.59 1.06
CA LEU A 5 -10.14 -2.32 1.12
C LEU A 5 -10.94 -1.19 1.71
N ARG A 6 -12.24 -1.15 1.43
CA ARG A 6 -13.12 -0.08 1.89
C ARG A 6 -13.28 -0.01 3.39
N LYS A 7 -12.89 -1.07 4.10
CA LYS A 7 -13.05 -1.13 5.56
C LYS A 7 -11.95 -0.41 6.34
N ASN A 8 -10.76 -0.25 5.79
CA ASN A 8 -9.68 0.54 6.35
C ASN A 8 -8.76 1.09 5.24
N MET A 9 -9.00 2.29 4.81
CA MET A 9 -8.26 2.94 3.72
C MET A 9 -6.92 3.57 4.15
N ARG A 10 -6.61 3.56 5.44
CA ARG A 10 -5.43 4.25 5.98
C ARG A 10 -4.12 3.88 5.29
N PRO A 11 -3.77 2.60 5.03
CA PRO A 11 -2.56 2.27 4.30
C PRO A 11 -2.54 2.83 2.87
N VAL A 12 -3.70 2.87 2.22
CA VAL A 12 -3.83 3.44 0.88
C VAL A 12 -3.64 4.95 0.91
N GLU A 13 -4.23 5.63 1.88
CA GLU A 13 -4.10 7.08 2.06
C GLU A 13 -2.65 7.48 2.33
N LEU A 14 -1.96 6.76 3.21
CA LEU A 14 -0.54 6.99 3.48
C LEU A 14 0.34 6.71 2.25
N ALA A 15 0.01 5.68 1.48
CA ALA A 15 0.70 5.41 0.22
C ALA A 15 0.50 6.53 -0.80
N ARG A 16 -0.71 7.08 -0.92
CA ARG A 16 -0.98 8.24 -1.77
C ARG A 16 -0.19 9.47 -1.33
N GLU A 17 -0.16 9.76 -0.04
CA GLU A 17 0.66 10.86 0.50
C GLU A 17 2.15 10.67 0.18
N ALA A 18 2.66 9.45 0.32
CA ALA A 18 4.05 9.14 0.00
C ALA A 18 4.37 9.37 -1.48
N PHE A 19 3.45 9.04 -2.36
CA PHE A 19 3.61 9.28 -3.80
C PHE A 19 3.62 10.76 -4.12
N VAL A 20 2.73 11.53 -3.53
CA VAL A 20 2.71 13.00 -3.68
C VAL A 20 4.03 13.60 -3.16
N ALA A 21 4.53 13.14 -2.01
CA ALA A 21 5.80 13.57 -1.47
C ALA A 21 6.99 13.23 -2.39
N ALA A 22 6.90 12.14 -3.13
CA ALA A 22 7.90 11.75 -4.15
C ALA A 22 7.73 12.50 -5.49
N GLY A 23 6.76 13.42 -5.60
CA GLY A 23 6.49 14.17 -6.81
C GLY A 23 5.63 13.42 -7.84
N LEU A 24 4.97 12.36 -7.44
CA LEU A 24 4.13 11.53 -8.30
C LEU A 24 2.65 11.89 -8.10
N LYS A 25 1.86 11.62 -9.15
CA LYS A 25 0.41 11.71 -9.09
C LYS A 25 -0.17 10.32 -8.89
N PRO A 26 -0.66 9.98 -7.69
CA PRO A 26 -1.20 8.66 -7.43
C PRO A 26 -2.52 8.43 -8.16
N TYR A 27 -2.70 7.22 -8.64
CA TYR A 27 -3.98 6.74 -9.16
C TYR A 27 -4.14 5.26 -8.84
N ASP A 28 -5.36 4.80 -8.78
CA ASP A 28 -5.67 3.41 -8.50
C ASP A 28 -5.75 2.64 -9.82
N HIS A 29 -5.10 1.48 -9.86
CA HIS A 29 -5.14 0.60 -11.01
C HIS A 29 -5.58 -0.79 -10.60
N VAL A 30 -6.46 -1.39 -11.38
CA VAL A 30 -6.91 -2.76 -11.15
C VAL A 30 -5.99 -3.72 -11.90
N ILE A 31 -5.33 -4.61 -11.16
CA ILE A 31 -4.53 -5.69 -11.76
C ILE A 31 -5.39 -6.94 -11.87
N ARG A 32 -5.26 -7.66 -12.96
CA ARG A 32 -5.82 -9.00 -13.11
C ARG A 32 -4.91 -10.01 -12.41
N GLY A 33 -5.52 -10.96 -11.72
CA GLY A 33 -4.80 -11.99 -10.99
C GLY A 33 -4.66 -11.74 -9.49
N GLY A 34 -4.09 -12.71 -8.79
CA GLY A 34 -3.82 -12.65 -7.36
C GLY A 34 -2.44 -12.09 -7.07
N THR A 35 -2.29 -11.50 -5.89
CA THR A 35 -1.01 -11.06 -5.35
C THR A 35 -0.87 -11.54 -3.91
N ASP A 36 0.35 -11.58 -3.39
CA ASP A 36 0.58 -11.91 -1.98
C ASP A 36 -0.11 -10.91 -1.06
N GLY A 37 -0.10 -9.62 -1.43
CA GLY A 37 -0.87 -8.60 -0.74
C GLY A 37 -2.38 -8.89 -0.73
N SER A 38 -2.86 -9.59 -1.78
CA SER A 38 -4.23 -10.05 -1.84
C SER A 38 -4.54 -11.07 -0.74
N ARG A 39 -3.70 -12.04 -0.58
CA ARG A 39 -3.88 -13.09 0.43
C ARG A 39 -3.72 -12.56 1.84
N LEU A 40 -2.69 -11.73 2.07
CA LEU A 40 -2.46 -11.11 3.37
C LEU A 40 -3.67 -10.28 3.81
N THR A 41 -4.25 -9.54 2.87
CA THR A 41 -5.42 -8.74 3.16
C THR A 41 -6.64 -9.59 3.51
N GLU A 42 -6.87 -10.71 2.85
CA GLU A 42 -7.98 -11.63 3.16
C GLU A 42 -7.91 -12.19 4.58
N ILE A 43 -6.71 -12.42 5.08
CA ILE A 43 -6.48 -12.95 6.43
C ILE A 43 -6.34 -11.89 7.51
N GLY A 44 -6.53 -10.62 7.19
CA GLY A 44 -6.63 -9.56 8.19
C GLY A 44 -5.49 -8.54 8.19
N LEU A 45 -4.50 -8.62 7.28
CA LEU A 45 -3.41 -7.66 7.18
C LEU A 45 -3.55 -6.77 5.94
N PRO A 46 -3.84 -5.46 6.08
CA PRO A 46 -3.94 -4.53 4.97
C PRO A 46 -2.65 -4.40 4.20
N THR A 47 -2.62 -4.92 2.99
CA THR A 47 -1.40 -4.95 2.18
C THR A 47 -1.69 -4.45 0.77
N PRO A 48 -1.80 -3.12 0.56
CA PRO A 48 -1.90 -2.56 -0.77
C PRO A 48 -0.61 -2.78 -1.55
N ASN A 49 -0.75 -2.96 -2.86
CA ASN A 49 0.40 -3.05 -3.74
C ASN A 49 0.82 -1.66 -4.20
N LEU A 50 2.12 -1.42 -4.25
CA LEU A 50 2.71 -0.22 -4.79
C LEU A 50 3.23 -0.49 -6.21
N PHE A 51 3.47 0.58 -6.96
CA PHE A 51 4.08 0.46 -8.28
C PHE A 51 5.57 0.11 -8.15
N CYS A 52 6.11 -0.54 -9.17
CA CYS A 52 7.55 -0.74 -9.35
C CYS A 52 8.05 -0.19 -10.69
N GLY A 53 7.17 0.24 -11.55
CA GLY A 53 7.49 0.78 -12.87
C GLY A 53 7.69 -0.29 -13.95
N GLU A 54 7.34 -1.54 -13.67
CA GLU A 54 7.51 -2.63 -14.62
C GLU A 54 6.52 -2.54 -15.78
N HIS A 55 6.97 -2.97 -16.94
CA HIS A 55 6.17 -3.08 -18.16
C HIS A 55 6.25 -4.51 -18.70
N ASN A 56 5.16 -4.97 -19.29
CA ASN A 56 5.04 -6.32 -19.86
C ASN A 56 5.32 -7.43 -18.84
N ALA A 57 4.80 -7.28 -17.64
CA ALA A 57 4.96 -8.24 -16.55
C ALA A 57 4.67 -9.68 -16.98
N HIS A 58 5.56 -10.60 -16.59
CA HIS A 58 5.53 -12.02 -16.92
C HIS A 58 5.71 -12.35 -18.40
N GLY A 59 6.07 -11.38 -19.22
CA GLY A 59 6.35 -11.57 -20.63
C GLY A 59 7.85 -11.63 -20.95
N PRO A 60 8.23 -12.14 -22.13
CA PRO A 60 9.64 -12.17 -22.55
C PRO A 60 10.23 -10.79 -22.82
N LEU A 61 9.38 -9.79 -22.96
CA LEU A 61 9.78 -8.38 -23.17
C LEU A 61 9.53 -7.53 -21.93
N GLU A 62 9.57 -8.13 -20.75
CA GLU A 62 9.45 -7.43 -19.48
C GLU A 62 10.64 -6.50 -19.27
N TRP A 63 10.36 -5.27 -18.85
CA TRP A 63 11.40 -4.27 -18.59
C TRP A 63 10.97 -3.26 -17.56
N VAL A 64 11.94 -2.57 -16.97
CA VAL A 64 11.74 -1.46 -16.05
C VAL A 64 12.81 -0.39 -16.29
N ALA A 65 12.42 0.88 -16.21
CA ALA A 65 13.37 1.99 -16.29
C ALA A 65 14.04 2.22 -14.93
N VAL A 66 15.33 2.53 -14.92
CA VAL A 66 16.06 2.84 -13.69
C VAL A 66 15.46 4.05 -12.98
N GLN A 67 14.97 5.04 -13.72
CA GLN A 67 14.29 6.21 -13.16
C GLN A 67 13.04 5.84 -12.38
N ASP A 68 12.26 4.90 -12.89
CA ASP A 68 11.03 4.41 -12.23
C ASP A 68 11.36 3.60 -10.98
N MET A 69 12.43 2.82 -11.02
CA MET A 69 12.93 2.11 -9.82
C MET A 69 13.32 3.10 -8.72
N LYS A 70 14.01 4.19 -9.07
CA LYS A 70 14.39 5.24 -8.12
C LYS A 70 13.17 5.92 -7.51
N LEU A 71 12.16 6.21 -8.31
CA LEU A 71 10.91 6.79 -7.83
C LEU A 71 10.18 5.86 -6.88
N ALA A 72 10.15 4.57 -7.17
CA ALA A 72 9.56 3.57 -6.29
C ALA A 72 10.30 3.51 -4.94
N VAL A 73 11.62 3.53 -4.93
CA VAL A 73 12.42 3.58 -3.70
C VAL A 73 12.13 4.86 -2.90
N THR A 74 12.08 6.01 -3.55
CA THR A 74 11.76 7.30 -2.91
C THR A 74 10.37 7.27 -2.28
N ALA A 75 9.38 6.77 -3.00
CA ALA A 75 8.02 6.62 -2.48
C ALA A 75 7.97 5.69 -1.24
N CYS A 76 8.69 4.57 -1.27
CA CYS A 76 8.77 3.67 -0.13
C CYS A 76 9.45 4.32 1.08
N ALA A 77 10.49 5.11 0.88
CA ALA A 77 11.15 5.83 1.97
C ALA A 77 10.19 6.84 2.63
N HIS A 78 9.47 7.63 1.84
CA HIS A 78 8.45 8.54 2.36
C HIS A 78 7.32 7.79 3.07
N LEU A 79 6.92 6.64 2.56
CA LEU A 79 5.89 5.82 3.19
C LEU A 79 6.34 5.33 4.58
N ALA A 80 7.58 4.89 4.70
CA ALA A 80 8.14 4.49 5.99
C ALA A 80 8.14 5.64 7.01
N GLU A 81 8.54 6.83 6.59
CA GLU A 81 8.49 8.03 7.43
C GLU A 81 7.06 8.41 7.83
N LEU A 82 6.12 8.34 6.91
CA LEU A 82 4.71 8.63 7.18
C LEU A 82 4.10 7.62 8.16
N TRP A 83 4.44 6.35 8.03
CA TRP A 83 4.01 5.33 8.98
C TRP A 83 4.60 5.54 10.36
N GLU A 84 5.86 5.94 10.45
CA GLU A 84 6.48 6.27 11.74
C GLU A 84 5.77 7.43 12.43
N ARG A 85 5.46 8.49 11.70
CA ARG A 85 4.82 9.70 12.26
C ARG A 85 3.33 9.58 12.50
N LYS A 86 2.59 8.98 11.54
CA LYS A 86 1.12 8.96 11.51
C LYS A 86 0.54 7.57 11.75
N GLY A 87 1.36 6.54 11.56
CA GLY A 87 0.96 5.14 11.70
C GLY A 87 0.85 4.69 13.14
N ARG A 88 1.53 5.34 14.06
CA ARG A 88 1.45 5.02 15.48
C ARG A 88 0.02 5.20 15.96
N VAL A 89 -0.57 4.11 16.40
CA VAL A 89 -1.80 4.17 17.18
C VAL A 89 -1.41 4.80 18.51
N LYS A 90 -2.02 5.95 18.85
CA LYS A 90 -1.88 6.46 20.22
C LYS A 90 -2.27 5.34 21.18
N PRO A 91 -1.48 5.03 22.22
CA PRO A 91 -1.90 4.09 23.22
C PRO A 91 -3.20 4.64 23.82
N SER A 92 -4.34 4.15 23.29
CA SER A 92 -5.61 4.32 23.94
C SER A 92 -5.51 3.62 25.28
N SER A 93 -6.09 4.24 26.32
CA SER A 93 -6.13 3.77 27.68
C SER A 93 -6.21 2.25 27.81
N PRO A 94 -5.65 1.64 28.89
CA PRO A 94 -5.47 0.19 29.04
C PRO A 94 -6.74 -0.65 29.17
N SER A 95 -7.90 -0.13 28.84
CA SER A 95 -9.12 -0.91 28.71
C SER A 95 -9.12 -1.59 27.35
N GLY A 96 -8.41 -2.68 27.30
CA GLY A 96 -8.15 -3.54 26.21
C GLY A 96 -9.27 -3.89 25.29
N ASP A 97 -9.22 -3.40 24.12
CA ASP A 97 -9.84 -4.05 23.00
C ASP A 97 -8.81 -4.21 21.86
N ARG A 98 -7.79 -5.03 22.14
CA ARG A 98 -6.79 -5.42 21.12
C ARG A 98 -7.42 -6.10 19.91
N LYS A 99 -8.71 -6.45 19.99
CA LYS A 99 -9.43 -7.02 18.85
C LYS A 99 -10.00 -5.97 17.90
N LYS A 100 -10.05 -4.69 18.30
CA LYS A 100 -10.53 -3.61 17.45
C LYS A 100 -9.42 -2.89 16.70
N ASP A 101 -8.17 -2.98 17.17
CA ASP A 101 -7.03 -2.34 16.52
C ASP A 101 -6.58 -3.07 15.25
N PHE A 102 -6.95 -4.34 15.12
CA PHE A 102 -6.88 -5.09 13.87
C PHE A 102 -8.20 -4.95 13.12
N GLY A 103 -8.59 -3.72 12.83
CA GLY A 103 -9.73 -3.47 11.97
C GLY A 103 -9.55 -4.20 10.63
N PRO A 104 -10.65 -4.52 9.98
CA PRO A 104 -10.59 -5.28 8.73
C PRO A 104 -9.82 -4.47 7.69
N VAL A 105 -9.02 -5.09 7.11
CA VAL A 105 -7.92 -4.99 6.24
C VAL A 105 -8.24 -4.54 4.84
N ILE A 106 -7.39 -3.78 4.29
CA ILE A 106 -7.56 -3.00 3.08
C ILE A 106 -6.70 -3.40 1.95
N ARG A 107 -7.23 -3.06 0.80
CA ARG A 107 -6.48 -3.02 -0.44
C ARG A 107 -6.98 -1.97 -1.37
N ASP A 108 -6.14 -1.06 -1.69
CA ASP A 108 -6.12 -0.48 -3.00
C ASP A 108 -4.71 -0.60 -3.56
N ARG A 109 -4.64 -0.75 -4.82
CA ARG A 109 -3.39 -0.73 -5.54
C ARG A 109 -3.11 0.70 -5.91
N VAL A 110 -2.10 1.22 -5.31
CA VAL A 110 -1.51 2.45 -5.77
C VAL A 110 -0.36 2.04 -6.68
N THR A 111 -0.56 2.19 -7.95
CA THR A 111 0.49 2.01 -8.95
C THR A 111 1.23 3.30 -9.21
#